data_d2e2461b9d29e16d72c7f161feb9e842
#
_entry.id   d2e2461b9d29e16d72c7f161feb9e842
#
_cell.length_a   1.000
_cell.length_b   1.000
_cell.length_c   1.000
_cell.angle_alpha   90.00
_cell.angle_beta   90.00
_cell.angle_gamma   90.00
#
_symmetry.space_group_name_H-M   'P 1'
#
loop_
_entity.id
_entity.type
_entity.pdbx_description
1 polymer ?
#
loop_
_entity_poly.entity_id
_entity_poly.type
_entity_poly.pdbx_seq_one_letter_code
_entity_poly.pdbx_strand_id
1 'polypeptide(L)'
;GISEIRDESDRKGMRIVYVLKMDAVPNVVLNKLYKFTQLQSSFSVNNIALVKGRPEQLNLKDMIYHFVEHRHEVIVRRTEYELRKAQERAHILEGYMKVIGTQDDLDRAIKIIRESATPDEARTGLMEAFELSEIQARAILDLRLRTLTGLEIDKIREEYEEIMKMINHLKDILANEDLRMQIIKDELLEVHK
;
A
#
# COMPACT_ATOMS: atom_id res chain seq x y z
N GLY A 1 43.12 -12.85 -42.45
CA GLY A 1 43.02 -13.61 -41.23
C GLY A 1 41.73 -14.44 -41.14
N ILE A 2 40.60 -14.07 -41.80
CA ILE A 2 39.34 -14.83 -41.82
C ILE A 2 39.28 -15.64 -43.10
N SER A 3 38.89 -16.90 -42.98
CA SER A 3 38.73 -17.86 -44.08
C SER A 3 37.26 -18.00 -44.49
N GLU A 4 36.37 -18.07 -43.51
CA GLU A 4 34.95 -18.28 -43.71
C GLU A 4 34.14 -17.64 -42.59
N ILE A 5 32.88 -17.23 -42.86
CA ILE A 5 31.92 -16.73 -41.88
C ILE A 5 30.65 -17.57 -42.02
N ARG A 6 30.17 -18.14 -40.91
CA ARG A 6 28.94 -18.91 -40.83
C ARG A 6 27.97 -18.35 -39.83
N ASP A 7 26.70 -18.33 -40.17
CA ASP A 7 25.61 -18.07 -39.24
C ASP A 7 25.07 -19.40 -38.74
N GLU A 8 25.26 -19.67 -37.45
CA GLU A 8 24.78 -20.85 -36.76
C GLU A 8 23.70 -20.49 -35.72
N SER A 9 22.99 -19.37 -35.93
CA SER A 9 21.93 -18.91 -35.06
C SER A 9 20.77 -19.93 -35.02
N ASP A 10 20.27 -20.21 -33.82
CA ASP A 10 19.16 -21.10 -33.56
C ASP A 10 18.15 -20.50 -32.57
N ARG A 11 17.17 -21.30 -32.11
CA ARG A 11 16.17 -20.86 -31.11
C ARG A 11 16.78 -20.49 -29.74
N LYS A 12 18.03 -20.90 -29.47
CA LYS A 12 18.72 -20.62 -28.20
C LYS A 12 19.49 -19.32 -28.21
N GLY A 13 19.70 -18.73 -29.40
CA GLY A 13 20.35 -17.46 -29.55
C GLY A 13 21.09 -17.25 -30.88
N MET A 14 21.63 -16.07 -31.02
CA MET A 14 22.42 -15.65 -32.18
C MET A 14 23.86 -16.17 -32.04
N ARG A 15 24.37 -16.87 -33.08
CA ARG A 15 25.74 -17.40 -33.11
C ARG A 15 26.36 -17.15 -34.45
N ILE A 16 27.39 -16.32 -34.53
CA ILE A 16 28.20 -16.07 -35.72
C ILE A 16 29.58 -16.70 -35.51
N VAL A 17 29.99 -17.57 -36.43
CA VAL A 17 31.28 -18.28 -36.37
C VAL A 17 32.23 -17.74 -37.43
N TYR A 18 33.37 -17.24 -37.00
CA TYR A 18 34.47 -16.79 -37.87
C TYR A 18 35.56 -17.89 -37.90
N VAL A 19 35.69 -18.55 -39.05
CA VAL A 19 36.78 -19.52 -39.27
C VAL A 19 38.03 -18.73 -39.69
N LEU A 20 39.13 -18.94 -38.97
CA LEU A 20 40.39 -18.23 -39.22
C LEU A 20 41.30 -19.01 -40.14
N LYS A 21 42.17 -18.32 -40.90
CA LYS A 21 43.26 -18.93 -41.64
C LYS A 21 44.35 -19.46 -40.67
N MET A 22 45.12 -20.44 -41.06
CA MET A 22 46.10 -21.13 -40.21
C MET A 22 47.16 -20.19 -39.63
N ASP A 23 47.46 -19.11 -40.31
CA ASP A 23 48.47 -18.07 -39.92
C ASP A 23 47.88 -16.94 -39.06
N ALA A 24 46.61 -16.95 -38.81
CA ALA A 24 45.92 -15.86 -38.12
C ALA A 24 45.99 -16.04 -36.60
N VAL A 25 46.32 -14.96 -35.90
CA VAL A 25 46.23 -14.88 -34.43
C VAL A 25 44.83 -14.49 -34.00
N PRO A 26 44.07 -15.38 -33.28
CA PRO A 26 42.66 -15.16 -32.99
C PRO A 26 42.37 -13.82 -32.27
N ASN A 27 43.15 -13.50 -31.27
CA ASN A 27 42.95 -12.26 -30.49
C ASN A 27 43.15 -10.96 -31.33
N VAL A 28 44.09 -11.01 -32.29
CA VAL A 28 44.31 -9.87 -33.21
C VAL A 28 43.12 -9.70 -34.16
N VAL A 29 42.56 -10.79 -34.66
CA VAL A 29 41.38 -10.75 -35.52
C VAL A 29 40.18 -10.25 -34.74
N LEU A 30 39.96 -10.75 -33.51
CA LEU A 30 38.88 -10.35 -32.64
C LEU A 30 38.95 -8.84 -32.32
N ASN A 31 40.12 -8.34 -31.92
CA ASN A 31 40.31 -6.91 -31.64
C ASN A 31 40.10 -6.03 -32.88
N LYS A 32 40.44 -6.51 -34.09
CA LYS A 32 40.15 -5.83 -35.35
C LYS A 32 38.66 -5.81 -35.64
N LEU A 33 37.94 -6.92 -35.38
CA LEU A 33 36.48 -6.98 -35.51
C LEU A 33 35.80 -5.98 -34.60
N TYR A 34 36.19 -5.91 -33.31
CA TYR A 34 35.66 -4.90 -32.39
C TYR A 34 35.95 -3.46 -32.80
N LYS A 35 37.16 -3.21 -33.32
CA LYS A 35 37.58 -1.85 -33.69
C LYS A 35 37.00 -1.35 -35.01
N PHE A 36 36.82 -2.23 -36.01
CA PHE A 36 36.46 -1.85 -37.38
C PHE A 36 35.04 -2.27 -37.82
N THR A 37 34.29 -2.94 -36.93
CA THR A 37 32.92 -3.34 -37.20
C THR A 37 32.01 -2.93 -36.05
N GLN A 38 30.70 -3.08 -36.22
CA GLN A 38 29.72 -2.79 -35.19
C GLN A 38 29.51 -3.93 -34.19
N LEU A 39 30.42 -4.93 -34.10
CA LEU A 39 30.35 -6.00 -33.13
C LEU A 39 30.51 -5.50 -31.68
N GLN A 40 31.12 -4.35 -31.50
CA GLN A 40 31.14 -3.60 -30.27
C GLN A 40 30.76 -2.15 -30.54
N SER A 41 29.68 -1.70 -29.95
CA SER A 41 29.20 -0.32 -30.03
C SER A 41 28.97 0.25 -28.65
N SER A 42 29.12 1.56 -28.52
CA SER A 42 28.77 2.30 -27.30
C SER A 42 27.33 2.74 -27.38
N PHE A 43 26.57 2.48 -26.32
CA PHE A 43 25.22 3.00 -26.17
C PHE A 43 25.22 4.00 -25.02
N SER A 44 24.88 5.24 -25.32
CA SER A 44 24.75 6.28 -24.30
C SER A 44 23.33 6.27 -23.75
N VAL A 45 23.24 5.98 -22.46
CA VAL A 45 21.94 5.98 -21.74
C VAL A 45 21.47 7.43 -21.57
N ASN A 46 20.26 7.72 -22.04
CA ASN A 46 19.58 9.00 -21.85
C ASN A 46 18.22 8.73 -21.22
N ASN A 47 18.21 8.62 -19.89
CA ASN A 47 16.97 8.33 -19.14
C ASN A 47 16.25 9.64 -18.84
N ILE A 48 15.05 9.78 -19.36
CA ILE A 48 14.14 10.87 -19.03
C ILE A 48 12.94 10.29 -18.31
N ALA A 49 12.62 10.86 -17.13
CA ALA A 49 11.47 10.46 -16.33
C ALA A 49 10.70 11.70 -15.86
N LEU A 50 9.45 11.50 -15.47
CA LEU A 50 8.64 12.57 -14.88
C LEU A 50 8.88 12.60 -13.36
N VAL A 51 9.50 13.68 -12.89
CA VAL A 51 9.68 13.97 -11.47
C VAL A 51 8.68 15.07 -11.07
N LYS A 52 7.74 14.75 -10.20
CA LYS A 52 6.66 15.70 -9.79
C LYS A 52 5.95 16.37 -10.97
N GLY A 53 5.73 15.58 -12.05
CA GLY A 53 5.06 16.03 -13.28
C GLY A 53 5.94 16.80 -14.26
N ARG A 54 7.24 16.94 -14.04
CA ARG A 54 8.19 17.58 -14.92
C ARG A 54 9.16 16.57 -15.52
N PRO A 55 9.46 16.62 -16.83
CA PRO A 55 10.46 15.75 -17.43
C PRO A 55 11.86 16.18 -16.98
N GLU A 56 12.62 15.25 -16.43
CA GLU A 56 14.01 15.44 -16.00
C GLU A 56 14.88 14.32 -16.53
N GLN A 57 16.10 14.67 -16.92
CA GLN A 57 17.11 13.68 -17.29
C GLN A 57 17.79 13.17 -16.02
N LEU A 58 17.68 11.87 -15.78
CA LEU A 58 18.11 11.24 -14.53
C LEU A 58 19.25 10.25 -14.78
N ASN A 59 20.24 10.24 -13.90
CA ASN A 59 21.17 9.12 -13.76
C ASN A 59 20.53 8.00 -12.94
N LEU A 60 21.18 6.84 -12.87
CA LEU A 60 20.64 5.67 -12.17
C LEU A 60 20.40 5.95 -10.67
N LYS A 61 21.29 6.71 -10.02
CA LYS A 61 21.16 7.04 -8.61
C LYS A 61 19.91 7.89 -8.35
N ASP A 62 19.69 8.91 -9.18
CA ASP A 62 18.56 9.81 -9.05
C ASP A 62 17.23 9.08 -9.35
N MET A 63 17.21 8.16 -10.33
CA MET A 63 16.05 7.30 -10.59
C MET A 63 15.67 6.47 -9.36
N ILE A 64 16.65 5.85 -8.71
CA ILE A 64 16.42 5.07 -7.48
C ILE A 64 15.93 5.98 -6.36
N TYR A 65 16.55 7.15 -6.19
CA TYR A 65 16.16 8.12 -5.18
C TYR A 65 14.69 8.55 -5.34
N HIS A 66 14.30 9.00 -6.52
CA HIS A 66 12.92 9.42 -6.78
C HIS A 66 11.91 8.28 -6.70
N PHE A 67 12.31 7.07 -7.05
CA PHE A 67 11.47 5.90 -6.84
C PHE A 67 11.18 5.66 -5.34
N VAL A 68 12.22 5.70 -4.50
CA VAL A 68 12.07 5.53 -3.04
C VAL A 68 11.25 6.67 -2.44
N GLU A 69 11.52 7.93 -2.85
CA GLU A 69 10.74 9.10 -2.43
C GLU A 69 9.24 8.92 -2.76
N HIS A 70 8.92 8.50 -3.98
CA HIS A 70 7.55 8.23 -4.39
C HIS A 70 6.90 7.10 -3.58
N ARG A 71 7.63 5.99 -3.35
CA ARG A 71 7.13 4.89 -2.50
C ARG A 71 6.82 5.37 -1.08
N HIS A 72 7.68 6.21 -0.52
CA HIS A 72 7.47 6.81 0.80
C HIS A 72 6.18 7.66 0.83
N GLU A 73 5.96 8.53 -0.17
CA GLU A 73 4.72 9.31 -0.28
C GLU A 73 3.47 8.41 -0.37
N VAL A 74 3.55 7.33 -1.16
CA VAL A 74 2.44 6.38 -1.31
C VAL A 74 2.10 5.71 0.03
N ILE A 75 3.12 5.28 0.81
CA ILE A 75 2.90 4.68 2.13
C ILE A 75 2.25 5.69 3.08
N VAL A 76 2.74 6.93 3.13
CA VAL A 76 2.14 7.97 3.98
C VAL A 76 0.67 8.15 3.63
N ARG A 77 0.32 8.37 2.36
CA ARG A 77 -1.08 8.57 1.92
C ARG A 77 -1.97 7.36 2.20
N ARG A 78 -1.45 6.15 1.99
CA ARG A 78 -2.17 4.91 2.31
C ARG A 78 -2.45 4.81 3.80
N THR A 79 -1.43 5.03 4.62
CA THR A 79 -1.55 4.96 6.09
C THR A 79 -2.50 6.04 6.63
N GLU A 80 -2.47 7.26 6.10
CA GLU A 80 -3.42 8.32 6.47
C GLU A 80 -4.87 7.96 6.11
N TYR A 81 -5.07 7.35 4.94
CA TYR A 81 -6.39 6.87 4.52
C TYR A 81 -6.91 5.77 5.44
N GLU A 82 -6.08 4.76 5.73
CA GLU A 82 -6.42 3.65 6.61
C GLU A 82 -6.69 4.13 8.03
N LEU A 83 -5.88 5.06 8.54
CA LEU A 83 -6.07 5.68 9.86
C LEU A 83 -7.42 6.38 9.95
N ARG A 84 -7.77 7.19 8.95
CA ARG A 84 -9.07 7.87 8.91
C ARG A 84 -10.21 6.87 8.91
N LYS A 85 -10.14 5.82 8.11
CA LYS A 85 -11.16 4.76 8.05
C LYS A 85 -11.28 4.00 9.37
N ALA A 86 -10.17 3.67 9.98
CA ALA A 86 -10.16 3.02 11.30
C ALA A 86 -10.76 3.93 12.38
N GLN A 87 -10.45 5.23 12.37
CA GLN A 87 -11.02 6.20 13.30
C GLN A 87 -12.53 6.39 13.10
N GLU A 88 -13.01 6.47 11.85
CA GLU A 88 -14.45 6.52 11.54
C GLU A 88 -15.18 5.30 12.10
N ARG A 89 -14.60 4.11 11.96
CA ARG A 89 -15.18 2.86 12.49
C ARG A 89 -15.10 2.80 14.01
N ALA A 90 -13.96 3.16 14.61
CA ALA A 90 -13.78 3.22 16.05
C ALA A 90 -14.80 4.16 16.70
N HIS A 91 -15.07 5.31 16.08
CA HIS A 91 -16.06 6.27 16.57
C HIS A 91 -17.47 5.68 16.66
N ILE A 92 -17.87 4.87 15.66
CA ILE A 92 -19.16 4.19 15.68
C ILE A 92 -19.20 3.13 16.79
N LEU A 93 -18.14 2.31 16.90
CA LEU A 93 -18.06 1.26 17.92
C LEU A 93 -18.02 1.84 19.33
N GLU A 94 -17.37 2.98 19.53
CA GLU A 94 -17.40 3.71 20.80
C GLU A 94 -18.85 4.11 21.18
N GLY A 95 -19.62 4.59 20.22
CA GLY A 95 -21.05 4.86 20.41
C GLY A 95 -21.84 3.61 20.81
N TYR A 96 -21.58 2.48 20.18
CA TYR A 96 -22.18 1.21 20.57
C TYR A 96 -21.81 0.82 22.00
N MET A 97 -20.51 0.92 22.35
CA MET A 97 -20.04 0.58 23.69
C MET A 97 -20.69 1.41 24.80
N LYS A 98 -20.99 2.69 24.54
CA LYS A 98 -21.72 3.55 25.50
C LYS A 98 -23.13 3.10 25.77
N VAL A 99 -23.79 2.51 24.77
CA VAL A 99 -25.21 2.12 24.86
C VAL A 99 -25.38 0.66 25.27
N ILE A 100 -24.51 -0.25 24.81
CA ILE A 100 -24.62 -1.69 25.09
C ILE A 100 -23.65 -2.15 26.19
N GLY A 101 -22.88 -1.23 26.78
CA GLY A 101 -21.88 -1.54 27.80
C GLY A 101 -22.44 -2.15 29.08
N THR A 102 -23.63 -1.72 29.49
CA THR A 102 -24.37 -2.28 30.63
C THR A 102 -25.83 -2.59 30.22
N GLN A 103 -26.46 -3.50 30.97
CA GLN A 103 -27.88 -3.84 30.72
C GLN A 103 -28.79 -2.63 30.95
N ASP A 104 -28.49 -1.84 31.99
CA ASP A 104 -29.28 -0.65 32.32
C ASP A 104 -29.21 0.41 31.22
N ASP A 105 -28.05 0.62 30.59
CA ASP A 105 -27.87 1.53 29.49
C ASP A 105 -28.63 1.06 28.24
N LEU A 106 -28.59 -0.23 27.97
CA LEU A 106 -29.34 -0.83 26.87
C LEU A 106 -30.85 -0.65 27.06
N ASP A 107 -31.36 -0.96 28.25
CA ASP A 107 -32.78 -0.80 28.56
C ASP A 107 -33.22 0.66 28.50
N ARG A 108 -32.36 1.59 28.95
CA ARG A 108 -32.58 3.04 28.81
C ARG A 108 -32.64 3.48 27.35
N ALA A 109 -31.74 3.00 26.50
CA ALA A 109 -31.75 3.32 25.07
C ALA A 109 -32.99 2.77 24.37
N ILE A 110 -33.36 1.53 24.63
CA ILE A 110 -34.62 0.92 24.10
C ILE A 110 -35.82 1.72 24.53
N LYS A 111 -35.89 2.15 25.78
CA LYS A 111 -36.98 2.98 26.31
C LYS A 111 -37.09 4.31 25.54
N ILE A 112 -35.98 5.03 25.37
CA ILE A 112 -35.95 6.28 24.60
C ILE A 112 -36.47 6.07 23.18
N ILE A 113 -36.00 5.02 22.47
CA ILE A 113 -36.41 4.73 21.12
C ILE A 113 -37.93 4.42 21.04
N ARG A 114 -38.46 3.67 22.00
CA ARG A 114 -39.91 3.27 22.01
C ARG A 114 -40.83 4.42 22.40
N GLU A 115 -40.40 5.33 23.24
CA GLU A 115 -41.19 6.48 23.73
C GLU A 115 -41.16 7.66 22.73
N SER A 116 -40.24 7.69 21.80
CA SER A 116 -40.13 8.71 20.76
C SER A 116 -41.19 8.51 19.67
N ALA A 117 -41.84 9.59 19.23
CA ALA A 117 -42.84 9.56 18.18
C ALA A 117 -42.20 9.49 16.78
N THR A 118 -40.98 9.98 16.62
CA THR A 118 -40.25 10.05 15.35
C THR A 118 -38.82 9.56 15.50
N PRO A 119 -38.19 9.05 14.40
CA PRO A 119 -36.75 8.69 14.43
C PRO A 119 -35.85 9.87 14.79
N ASP A 120 -36.23 11.08 14.42
CA ASP A 120 -35.46 12.30 14.75
C ASP A 120 -35.49 12.63 16.24
N GLU A 121 -36.65 12.46 16.89
CA GLU A 121 -36.76 12.58 18.35
C GLU A 121 -35.94 11.50 19.07
N ALA A 122 -35.99 10.24 18.59
CA ALA A 122 -35.19 9.16 19.15
C ALA A 122 -33.68 9.45 19.03
N ARG A 123 -33.24 9.98 17.87
CA ARG A 123 -31.86 10.38 17.66
C ARG A 123 -31.43 11.45 18.66
N THR A 124 -32.20 12.51 18.80
CA THR A 124 -31.91 13.60 19.73
C THR A 124 -31.88 13.11 21.18
N GLY A 125 -32.84 12.28 21.57
CA GLY A 125 -32.90 11.70 22.91
C GLY A 125 -31.68 10.80 23.22
N LEU A 126 -31.22 10.01 22.26
CA LEU A 126 -30.01 9.21 22.42
C LEU A 126 -28.74 10.07 22.52
N MET A 127 -28.65 11.13 21.71
CA MET A 127 -27.51 12.07 21.76
C MET A 127 -27.41 12.74 23.14
N GLU A 128 -28.51 13.19 23.70
CA GLU A 128 -28.53 13.85 25.01
C GLU A 128 -28.29 12.87 26.17
N ALA A 129 -28.87 11.66 26.09
CA ALA A 129 -28.81 10.68 27.18
C ALA A 129 -27.43 10.01 27.33
N PHE A 130 -26.69 9.86 26.23
CA PHE A 130 -25.42 9.11 26.16
C PHE A 130 -24.24 9.95 25.65
N GLU A 131 -24.42 11.25 25.48
CA GLU A 131 -23.41 12.16 24.92
C GLU A 131 -22.84 11.61 23.57
N LEU A 132 -23.74 11.25 22.66
CA LEU A 132 -23.38 10.71 21.37
C LEU A 132 -23.32 11.76 20.29
N SER A 133 -22.46 11.54 19.31
CA SER A 133 -22.51 12.30 18.05
C SER A 133 -23.73 11.88 17.22
N GLU A 134 -24.15 12.72 16.28
CA GLU A 134 -25.25 12.39 15.37
C GLU A 134 -24.97 11.09 14.58
N ILE A 135 -23.71 10.88 14.16
CA ILE A 135 -23.30 9.67 13.43
C ILE A 135 -23.46 8.44 14.31
N GLN A 136 -23.05 8.51 15.58
CA GLN A 136 -23.19 7.41 16.54
C GLN A 136 -24.66 7.11 16.82
N ALA A 137 -25.48 8.12 17.08
CA ALA A 137 -26.91 7.95 17.36
C ALA A 137 -27.65 7.34 16.15
N ARG A 138 -27.32 7.77 14.93
CA ARG A 138 -27.89 7.18 13.71
C ARG A 138 -27.48 5.72 13.55
N ALA A 139 -26.22 5.40 13.77
CA ALA A 139 -25.71 4.03 13.70
C ALA A 139 -26.40 3.10 14.73
N ILE A 140 -26.74 3.63 15.91
CA ILE A 140 -27.47 2.89 16.96
C ILE A 140 -28.93 2.63 16.50
N LEU A 141 -29.60 3.59 15.89
CA LEU A 141 -30.96 3.41 15.38
C LEU A 141 -31.01 2.39 14.24
N ASP A 142 -29.94 2.26 13.46
CA ASP A 142 -29.82 1.28 12.36
C ASP A 142 -29.41 -0.13 12.86
N LEU A 143 -29.14 -0.32 14.15
CA LEU A 143 -28.78 -1.62 14.74
C LEU A 143 -29.96 -2.60 14.63
N ARG A 144 -29.63 -3.81 14.20
CA ARG A 144 -30.60 -4.92 14.20
C ARG A 144 -30.71 -5.52 15.60
N LEU A 145 -31.92 -5.91 16.01
CA LEU A 145 -32.16 -6.54 17.32
C LEU A 145 -31.26 -7.75 17.60
N ARG A 146 -30.90 -8.53 16.58
CA ARG A 146 -29.98 -9.67 16.73
C ARG A 146 -28.59 -9.27 17.24
N THR A 147 -28.16 -8.04 16.97
CA THR A 147 -26.84 -7.52 17.36
C THR A 147 -26.77 -7.25 18.88
N LEU A 148 -27.92 -7.25 19.57
CA LEU A 148 -28.02 -7.05 21.01
C LEU A 148 -27.88 -8.36 21.81
N THR A 149 -27.56 -9.48 21.17
CA THR A 149 -27.24 -10.72 21.87
C THR A 149 -25.86 -10.66 22.50
N GLY A 150 -25.68 -11.34 23.66
CA GLY A 150 -24.38 -11.31 24.38
C GLY A 150 -23.17 -11.66 23.52
N LEU A 151 -23.30 -12.68 22.67
CA LEU A 151 -22.21 -13.09 21.75
C LEU A 151 -21.85 -12.00 20.72
N GLU A 152 -22.80 -11.22 20.25
CA GLU A 152 -22.55 -10.15 19.29
C GLU A 152 -21.98 -8.90 20.00
N ILE A 153 -22.37 -8.65 21.23
CA ILE A 153 -21.78 -7.59 22.08
C ILE A 153 -20.30 -7.86 22.33
N ASP A 154 -19.93 -9.10 22.63
CA ASP A 154 -18.52 -9.48 22.82
C ASP A 154 -17.71 -9.28 21.53
N LYS A 155 -18.26 -9.62 20.37
CA LYS A 155 -17.61 -9.34 19.08
C LYS A 155 -17.40 -7.85 18.80
N ILE A 156 -18.36 -7.00 19.17
CA ILE A 156 -18.23 -5.54 19.03
C ILE A 156 -17.08 -5.04 19.90
N ARG A 157 -16.93 -5.58 21.12
CA ARG A 157 -15.85 -5.22 22.03
C ARG A 157 -14.50 -5.67 21.48
N GLU A 158 -14.40 -6.90 21.00
CA GLU A 158 -13.19 -7.42 20.35
C GLU A 158 -12.80 -6.60 19.12
N GLU A 159 -13.76 -6.28 18.25
CA GLU A 159 -13.54 -5.43 17.08
C GLU A 159 -13.02 -4.04 17.46
N TYR A 160 -13.57 -3.45 18.51
CA TYR A 160 -13.11 -2.16 19.01
C TYR A 160 -11.66 -2.20 19.47
N GLU A 161 -11.29 -3.24 20.26
CA GLU A 161 -9.92 -3.43 20.73
C GLU A 161 -8.93 -3.64 19.58
N GLU A 162 -9.30 -4.43 18.58
CA GLU A 162 -8.47 -4.63 17.37
C GLU A 162 -8.27 -3.35 16.58
N ILE A 163 -9.33 -2.59 16.37
CA ILE A 163 -9.25 -1.31 15.66
C ILE A 163 -8.41 -0.31 16.44
N MET A 164 -8.49 -0.25 17.76
CA MET A 164 -7.65 0.62 18.58
C MET A 164 -6.16 0.25 18.48
N LYS A 165 -5.83 -1.05 18.45
CA LYS A 165 -4.46 -1.52 18.18
C LYS A 165 -3.99 -1.09 16.78
N MET A 166 -4.85 -1.25 15.78
CA MET A 166 -4.57 -0.82 14.41
C MET A 166 -4.33 0.70 14.33
N ILE A 167 -5.17 1.51 14.95
CA ILE A 167 -5.02 2.98 14.99
C ILE A 167 -3.66 3.37 15.60
N ASN A 168 -3.28 2.76 16.70
CA ASN A 168 -1.98 3.03 17.34
C ASN A 168 -0.82 2.65 16.41
N HIS A 169 -0.87 1.47 15.79
CA HIS A 169 0.15 1.04 14.83
C HIS A 169 0.25 1.98 13.62
N LEU A 170 -0.88 2.43 13.04
CA LEU A 170 -0.89 3.37 11.92
C LEU A 170 -0.32 4.73 12.32
N LYS A 171 -0.60 5.21 13.54
CA LYS A 171 0.02 6.43 14.09
C LYS A 171 1.52 6.28 14.25
N ASP A 172 2.00 5.12 14.71
CA ASP A 172 3.43 4.85 14.87
C ASP A 172 4.14 4.85 13.49
N ILE A 173 3.54 4.28 12.46
CA ILE A 173 4.07 4.33 11.08
C ILE A 173 4.17 5.78 10.60
N LEU A 174 3.16 6.62 10.83
CA LEU A 174 3.19 8.03 10.43
C LEU A 174 4.24 8.83 11.21
N ALA A 175 4.44 8.53 12.48
CA ALA A 175 5.40 9.22 13.34
C ALA A 175 6.86 8.81 13.08
N ASN A 176 7.11 7.59 12.58
CA ASN A 176 8.44 7.01 12.48
C ASN A 176 8.85 6.75 11.02
N GLU A 177 9.88 7.47 10.56
CA GLU A 177 10.40 7.33 9.19
C GLU A 177 11.07 5.96 8.98
N ASP A 178 11.78 5.44 9.98
CA ASP A 178 12.46 4.14 9.88
C ASP A 178 11.45 2.99 9.66
N LEU A 179 10.28 3.05 10.31
CA LEU A 179 9.21 2.08 10.08
C LEU A 179 8.71 2.15 8.64
N ARG A 180 8.51 3.35 8.08
CA ARG A 180 8.09 3.51 6.69
C ARG A 180 9.12 2.97 5.71
N MET A 181 10.42 3.22 5.98
CA MET A 181 11.50 2.68 5.17
C MET A 181 11.60 1.16 5.27
N GLN A 182 11.34 0.59 6.45
CA GLN A 182 11.29 -0.88 6.61
C GLN A 182 10.14 -1.48 5.80
N ILE A 183 8.96 -0.86 5.81
CA ILE A 183 7.81 -1.30 4.99
C ILE A 183 8.17 -1.29 3.50
N ILE A 184 8.83 -0.23 3.00
CA ILE A 184 9.29 -0.16 1.61
C ILE A 184 10.21 -1.33 1.29
N LYS A 185 11.17 -1.60 2.17
CA LYS A 185 12.13 -2.70 2.00
C LYS A 185 11.43 -4.05 1.95
N ASP A 186 10.50 -4.30 2.85
CA ASP A 186 9.79 -5.57 2.94
C ASP A 186 8.91 -5.81 1.71
N GLU A 187 8.18 -4.78 1.25
CA GLU A 187 7.39 -4.86 0.01
C GLU A 187 8.26 -5.11 -1.23
N LEU A 188 9.45 -4.50 -1.31
CA LEU A 188 10.39 -4.75 -2.41
C LEU A 188 10.99 -6.16 -2.37
N LEU A 189 11.28 -6.68 -1.18
CA LEU A 189 11.76 -8.05 -1.01
C LEU A 189 10.69 -9.09 -1.37
N GLU A 190 9.42 -8.78 -1.16
CA GLU A 190 8.31 -9.64 -1.59
C GLU A 190 8.21 -9.75 -3.11
N VAL A 191 8.39 -8.64 -3.82
CA VAL A 191 8.39 -8.61 -5.29
C VAL A 191 9.62 -9.34 -5.88
N HIS A 192 10.74 -9.39 -5.13
CA HIS A 192 11.97 -10.05 -5.57
C HIS A 192 11.92 -11.58 -5.47
N LYS A 193 10.98 -12.15 -4.72
CA LYS A 193 10.78 -13.61 -4.62
C LYS A 193 10.15 -14.17 -5.88
#